data_b66833a6445df311f7cce93d22992404
#
_entry.id   b66833a6445df311f7cce93d22992404
#
_cell.length_a   1.000
_cell.length_b   1.000
_cell.length_c   1.000
_cell.angle_alpha   90.00
_cell.angle_beta   90.00
_cell.angle_gamma   90.00
#
_symmetry.space_group_name_H-M   'P 1'
#
loop_
_entity.id
_entity.type
_entity.pdbx_description
1 polymer ?
#
loop_
_entity_poly.entity_id
_entity_poly.type
_entity_poly.pdbx_seq_one_letter_code
_entity_poly.pdbx_strand_id
1 'polypeptide(L)'
;IIFFILQIIYLLQDIKEMFMVQTARLFLAGSSIYPAIELLYRKKTHVSMAVAGGTSLCFIDKVCNGLLKQKSLPVKCVAGSFIITGVELATGLVVNVMMKRKVWDYSNLPLNIKGQVCLPFTVIWGLITIPALMICKLLKCK
;
A
#
# COMPACT_ATOMS: atom_id res chain seq x y z
N ILE A 1 14.92 -35.86 -19.27
CA ILE A 1 14.24 -35.59 -17.98
C ILE A 1 15.03 -34.57 -17.17
N ILE A 2 16.31 -34.76 -16.87
CA ILE A 2 17.16 -33.85 -16.09
C ILE A 2 17.24 -32.46 -16.74
N PHE A 3 17.46 -32.40 -18.05
CA PHE A 3 17.48 -31.12 -18.80
C PHE A 3 16.16 -30.35 -18.68
N PHE A 4 15.03 -31.03 -18.75
CA PHE A 4 13.70 -30.42 -18.61
C PHE A 4 13.46 -29.90 -17.19
N ILE A 5 13.93 -30.63 -16.18
CA ILE A 5 13.85 -30.19 -14.77
C ILE A 5 14.71 -28.95 -14.54
N LEU A 6 15.93 -28.90 -15.06
CA LEU A 6 16.81 -27.74 -14.98
C LEU A 6 16.18 -26.52 -15.65
N GLN A 7 15.56 -26.69 -16.82
CA GLN A 7 14.89 -25.60 -17.53
C GLN A 7 13.69 -25.05 -16.76
N ILE A 8 12.91 -25.90 -16.09
CA ILE A 8 11.83 -25.47 -15.19
C ILE A 8 12.38 -24.70 -13.98
N ILE A 9 13.48 -25.17 -13.37
CA ILE A 9 14.11 -24.50 -12.24
C ILE A 9 14.58 -23.10 -12.64
N TYR A 10 15.25 -22.95 -13.79
CA TYR A 10 15.66 -21.64 -14.31
C TYR A 10 14.46 -20.71 -14.55
N LEU A 11 13.42 -21.22 -15.18
CA LEU A 11 12.20 -20.44 -15.44
C LEU A 11 11.54 -19.96 -14.14
N LEU A 12 11.46 -20.81 -13.12
CA LEU A 12 10.91 -20.46 -11.81
C LEU A 12 11.78 -19.42 -11.10
N GLN A 13 13.09 -19.47 -11.28
CA GLN A 13 14.04 -18.53 -10.71
C GLN A 13 13.88 -17.14 -11.35
N ASP A 14 13.78 -17.06 -12.67
CA ASP A 14 13.54 -15.82 -13.42
C ASP A 14 12.19 -15.17 -13.03
N ILE A 15 11.14 -15.99 -12.89
CA ILE A 15 9.82 -15.50 -12.44
C ILE A 15 9.90 -14.93 -11.03
N LYS A 16 10.61 -15.60 -10.12
CA LYS A 16 10.79 -15.13 -8.74
C LYS A 16 11.56 -13.80 -8.69
N GLU A 17 12.64 -13.68 -9.44
CA GLU A 17 13.43 -12.45 -9.51
C GLU A 17 12.62 -11.29 -10.09
N MET A 18 11.89 -11.53 -11.17
CA MET A 18 11.00 -10.53 -11.77
C MET A 18 9.94 -10.06 -10.77
N PHE A 19 9.33 -10.98 -10.02
CA PHE A 19 8.34 -10.65 -8.99
C PHE A 19 8.94 -9.82 -7.84
N MET A 20 10.16 -10.18 -7.38
CA MET A 20 10.85 -9.42 -6.32
C MET A 20 11.20 -8.00 -6.77
N VAL A 21 11.73 -7.83 -7.98
CA VAL A 21 12.07 -6.52 -8.54
C VAL A 21 10.83 -5.64 -8.66
N GLN A 22 9.72 -6.20 -9.14
CA GLN A 22 8.47 -5.46 -9.24
C GLN A 22 7.93 -5.05 -7.88
N THR A 23 7.93 -5.93 -6.90
CA THR A 23 7.49 -5.62 -5.53
C THR A 23 8.37 -4.55 -4.91
N ALA A 24 9.68 -4.59 -5.13
CA ALA A 24 10.61 -3.56 -4.66
C ALA A 24 10.31 -2.18 -5.29
N ARG A 25 10.05 -2.12 -6.60
CA ARG A 25 9.66 -0.86 -7.29
C ARG A 25 8.38 -0.27 -6.73
N LEU A 26 7.36 -1.10 -6.51
CA LEU A 26 6.09 -0.68 -5.91
C LEU A 26 6.29 -0.18 -4.48
N PHE A 27 7.05 -0.91 -3.68
CA PHE A 27 7.35 -0.52 -2.31
C PHE A 27 8.07 0.84 -2.27
N LEU A 28 9.11 1.04 -3.07
CA LEU A 28 9.85 2.30 -3.14
C LEU A 28 8.96 3.47 -3.61
N ALA A 29 8.11 3.24 -4.61
CA ALA A 29 7.17 4.24 -5.08
C ALA A 29 6.19 4.66 -3.98
N GLY A 30 5.54 3.71 -3.31
CA GLY A 30 4.63 3.98 -2.20
C GLY A 30 5.33 4.65 -1.02
N SER A 31 6.54 4.22 -0.71
CA SER A 31 7.38 4.79 0.36
C SER A 31 7.82 6.22 0.09
N SER A 32 7.82 6.66 -1.16
CA SER A 32 8.14 8.03 -1.54
C SER A 32 6.89 8.90 -1.63
N ILE A 33 5.82 8.37 -2.21
CA ILE A 33 4.58 9.12 -2.49
C ILE A 33 3.82 9.43 -1.20
N TYR A 34 3.67 8.48 -0.30
CA TYR A 34 2.89 8.69 0.93
C TYR A 34 3.49 9.78 1.82
N PRO A 35 4.79 9.76 2.16
CA PRO A 35 5.42 10.88 2.88
C PRO A 35 5.34 12.21 2.14
N ALA A 36 5.43 12.21 0.80
CA ALA A 36 5.27 13.42 0.02
C ALA A 36 3.88 14.04 0.19
N ILE A 37 2.82 13.23 0.13
CA ILE A 37 1.44 13.66 0.41
C ILE A 37 1.32 14.22 1.83
N GLU A 38 1.90 13.54 2.82
CA GLU A 38 1.87 14.03 4.21
C GLU A 38 2.60 15.36 4.39
N LEU A 39 3.76 15.52 3.77
CA LEU A 39 4.53 16.77 3.82
C LEU A 39 3.75 17.93 3.21
N LEU A 40 3.01 17.69 2.13
CA LEU A 40 2.15 18.70 1.50
C LEU A 40 0.96 19.06 2.39
N TYR A 41 0.35 18.08 3.04
CA TYR A 41 -0.86 18.28 3.84
C TYR A 41 -0.56 18.74 5.28
N ARG A 42 0.34 18.03 5.98
CA ARG A 42 0.63 18.27 7.41
C ARG A 42 1.98 18.94 7.67
N LYS A 43 2.81 19.12 6.65
CA LYS A 43 4.21 19.61 6.72
C LYS A 43 5.10 18.82 7.69
N LYS A 44 4.70 17.60 8.02
CA LYS A 44 5.41 16.66 8.89
C LYS A 44 5.21 15.25 8.36
N THR A 45 6.22 14.42 8.46
CA THR A 45 6.14 12.99 8.16
C THR A 45 7.04 12.20 9.10
N HIS A 46 6.92 10.88 9.09
CA HIS A 46 7.73 9.96 9.87
C HIS A 46 8.07 8.73 9.02
N VAL A 47 9.20 8.08 9.32
CA VAL A 47 9.66 6.89 8.58
C VAL A 47 8.59 5.79 8.50
N SER A 48 7.77 5.64 9.54
CA SER A 48 6.64 4.70 9.53
C SER A 48 5.65 4.94 8.39
N MET A 49 5.49 6.19 7.93
CA MET A 49 4.61 6.52 6.82
C MET A 49 5.18 6.08 5.47
N ALA A 50 6.50 6.09 5.32
CA ALA A 50 7.16 5.49 4.17
C ALA A 50 6.90 3.97 4.11
N VAL A 51 7.05 3.29 5.23
CA VAL A 51 6.75 1.84 5.33
C VAL A 51 5.27 1.58 5.06
N ALA A 52 4.37 2.35 5.64
CA ALA A 52 2.92 2.22 5.42
C ALA A 52 2.55 2.44 3.94
N GLY A 53 3.10 3.47 3.30
CA GLY A 53 2.86 3.77 1.89
C GLY A 53 3.37 2.68 0.95
N GLY A 54 4.59 2.20 1.16
CA GLY A 54 5.17 1.10 0.39
C GLY A 54 4.36 -0.19 0.54
N THR A 55 4.02 -0.55 1.77
CA THR A 55 3.19 -1.73 2.08
C THR A 55 1.81 -1.62 1.45
N SER A 56 1.14 -0.47 1.57
CA SER A 56 -0.18 -0.23 0.99
C SER A 56 -0.18 -0.40 -0.52
N LEU A 57 0.81 0.17 -1.22
CA LEU A 57 0.88 0.08 -2.68
C LEU A 57 1.11 -1.36 -3.16
N CYS A 58 1.94 -2.13 -2.46
CA CYS A 58 2.14 -3.56 -2.74
C CYS A 58 0.85 -4.36 -2.55
N PHE A 59 0.09 -4.12 -1.47
CA PHE A 59 -1.18 -4.80 -1.23
C PHE A 59 -2.27 -4.39 -2.24
N ILE A 60 -2.36 -3.10 -2.58
CA ILE A 60 -3.29 -2.62 -3.61
C ILE A 60 -3.01 -3.32 -4.94
N ASP A 61 -1.76 -3.42 -5.34
CA ASP A 61 -1.41 -4.13 -6.57
C ASP A 61 -1.81 -5.61 -6.52
N LYS A 62 -1.44 -6.30 -5.47
CA LYS A 62 -1.72 -7.74 -5.30
C LYS A 62 -3.23 -8.03 -5.26
N VAL A 63 -3.99 -7.23 -4.53
CA VAL A 63 -5.44 -7.45 -4.35
C VAL A 63 -6.22 -6.88 -5.53
N CYS A 64 -6.05 -5.60 -5.85
CA CYS A 64 -6.90 -4.92 -6.84
C CYS A 64 -6.54 -5.27 -8.28
N ASN A 65 -5.25 -5.41 -8.60
CA ASN A 65 -4.79 -5.79 -9.95
C ASN A 65 -4.60 -7.31 -10.10
N GLY A 66 -4.49 -8.05 -9.01
CA GLY A 66 -4.43 -9.51 -8.97
C GLY A 66 -5.80 -10.14 -8.74
N LEU A 67 -6.18 -10.29 -7.47
CA LEU A 67 -7.42 -11.02 -7.08
C LEU A 67 -8.69 -10.37 -7.63
N LEU A 68 -8.77 -9.04 -7.65
CA LEU A 68 -9.92 -8.28 -8.12
C LEU A 68 -9.74 -7.76 -9.57
N LYS A 69 -8.86 -8.36 -10.36
CA LYS A 69 -8.51 -7.88 -11.71
C LYS A 69 -9.76 -7.62 -12.58
N GLN A 70 -10.73 -8.53 -12.54
CA GLN A 70 -11.96 -8.48 -13.34
C GLN A 70 -13.10 -7.66 -12.70
N LYS A 71 -12.88 -7.12 -11.50
CA LYS A 71 -13.90 -6.33 -10.80
C LYS A 71 -13.90 -4.88 -11.26
N SER A 72 -15.05 -4.23 -11.10
CA SER A 72 -15.25 -2.81 -11.44
C SER A 72 -14.36 -1.89 -10.58
N LEU A 73 -14.13 -0.67 -11.08
CA LEU A 73 -13.33 0.32 -10.37
C LEU A 73 -13.86 0.67 -8.97
N PRO A 74 -15.19 0.86 -8.75
CA PRO A 74 -15.70 1.12 -7.40
C PRO A 74 -15.36 0.01 -6.39
N VAL A 75 -15.44 -1.26 -6.80
CA VAL A 75 -15.06 -2.40 -5.94
C VAL A 75 -13.58 -2.33 -5.57
N LYS A 76 -12.71 -1.97 -6.52
CA LYS A 76 -11.28 -1.79 -6.27
C LYS A 76 -11.00 -0.60 -5.34
N CYS A 77 -11.75 0.49 -5.48
CA CYS A 77 -11.63 1.65 -4.59
C CYS A 77 -12.03 1.30 -3.15
N VAL A 78 -13.11 0.56 -2.96
CA VAL A 78 -13.52 0.06 -1.64
C VAL A 78 -12.46 -0.87 -1.05
N ALA A 79 -11.94 -1.81 -1.83
CA ALA A 79 -10.87 -2.70 -1.38
C ALA A 79 -9.60 -1.93 -1.02
N GLY A 80 -9.17 -0.98 -1.85
CA GLY A 80 -8.01 -0.12 -1.58
C GLY A 80 -8.19 0.76 -0.33
N SER A 81 -9.40 1.30 -0.13
CA SER A 81 -9.77 2.02 1.09
C SER A 81 -9.50 1.19 2.35
N PHE A 82 -10.01 -0.04 2.39
CA PHE A 82 -9.80 -0.95 3.52
C PHE A 82 -8.33 -1.38 3.67
N ILE A 83 -7.61 -1.58 2.57
CA ILE A 83 -6.19 -1.91 2.61
C ILE A 83 -5.41 -0.78 3.27
N ILE A 84 -5.54 0.47 2.78
CA ILE A 84 -4.80 1.61 3.32
C ILE A 84 -5.20 1.86 4.78
N THR A 85 -6.49 1.86 5.09
CA THR A 85 -6.99 2.04 6.46
C THR A 85 -6.47 0.95 7.40
N GLY A 86 -6.42 -0.31 6.95
CA GLY A 86 -5.87 -1.42 7.73
C GLY A 86 -4.38 -1.29 8.00
N VAL A 87 -3.60 -0.90 6.99
CA VAL A 87 -2.16 -0.63 7.14
C VAL A 87 -1.93 0.57 8.07
N GLU A 88 -2.72 1.64 7.91
CA GLU A 88 -2.64 2.82 8.78
C GLU A 88 -3.00 2.48 10.24
N LEU A 89 -4.04 1.68 10.46
CA LEU A 89 -4.42 1.21 11.79
C LEU A 89 -3.29 0.37 12.42
N ALA A 90 -2.75 -0.60 11.71
CA ALA A 90 -1.65 -1.44 12.20
C ALA A 90 -0.42 -0.60 12.53
N THR A 91 -0.01 0.31 11.63
CA THR A 91 1.11 1.22 11.85
C THR A 91 0.86 2.14 13.04
N GLY A 92 -0.34 2.70 13.17
CA GLY A 92 -0.73 3.57 14.27
C GLY A 92 -0.72 2.85 15.62
N LEU A 93 -1.22 1.63 15.68
CA LEU A 93 -1.17 0.83 16.91
C LEU A 93 0.27 0.57 17.34
N VAL A 94 1.19 0.28 16.42
CA VAL A 94 2.59 0.08 16.74
C VAL A 94 3.26 1.41 17.12
N VAL A 95 3.19 2.42 16.26
CA VAL A 95 3.99 3.63 16.40
C VAL A 95 3.40 4.61 17.42
N ASN A 96 2.09 4.85 17.38
CA ASN A 96 1.45 5.83 18.24
C ASN A 96 1.10 5.24 19.61
N VAL A 97 0.59 4.00 19.67
CA VAL A 97 0.13 3.41 20.92
C VAL A 97 1.27 2.68 21.64
N MET A 98 1.94 1.72 20.99
CA MET A 98 3.00 0.94 21.65
C MET A 98 4.28 1.76 21.84
N MET A 99 4.76 2.45 20.80
CA MET A 99 5.99 3.27 20.88
C MET A 99 5.73 4.69 21.42
N LYS A 100 4.47 5.09 21.63
CA LYS A 100 4.05 6.39 22.17
C LYS A 100 4.61 7.60 21.39
N ARG A 101 4.80 7.46 20.07
CA ARG A 101 5.41 8.50 19.24
C ARG A 101 4.46 9.64 18.87
N LYS A 102 3.13 9.43 18.88
CA LYS A 102 2.10 10.41 18.50
C LYS A 102 2.37 11.09 17.16
N VAL A 103 2.67 10.29 16.14
CA VAL A 103 2.96 10.79 14.80
C VAL A 103 1.73 11.47 14.18
N TRP A 104 0.53 10.91 14.42
CA TRP A 104 -0.77 11.52 14.09
C TRP A 104 -1.82 11.14 15.13
N ASP A 105 -2.92 11.89 15.12
CA ASP A 105 -4.05 11.66 16.02
C ASP A 105 -5.35 12.14 15.36
N TYR A 106 -6.26 11.22 15.10
CA TYR A 106 -7.60 11.49 14.55
C TYR A 106 -8.71 11.46 15.62
N SER A 107 -8.38 11.56 16.89
CA SER A 107 -9.35 11.46 17.99
C SER A 107 -10.49 12.49 17.88
N ASN A 108 -10.23 13.64 17.25
CA ASN A 108 -11.22 14.70 17.04
C ASN A 108 -12.08 14.50 15.79
N LEU A 109 -11.86 13.43 15.01
CA LEU A 109 -12.60 13.17 13.78
C LEU A 109 -13.68 12.10 14.01
N PRO A 110 -14.80 12.16 13.26
CA PRO A 110 -15.92 11.25 13.45
C PRO A 110 -15.54 9.80 13.09
N LEU A 111 -16.13 8.87 13.83
CA LEU A 111 -15.96 7.42 13.63
C LEU A 111 -14.49 7.01 13.59
N ASN A 112 -13.69 7.54 14.52
CA ASN A 112 -12.30 7.13 14.67
C ASN A 112 -12.17 5.86 15.53
N ILE A 113 -11.12 5.11 15.30
CA ILE A 113 -10.73 3.95 16.11
C ILE A 113 -9.44 4.31 16.83
N LYS A 114 -9.55 4.57 18.14
CA LYS A 114 -8.43 4.96 19.01
C LYS A 114 -7.57 6.11 18.46
N GLY A 115 -8.17 7.01 17.66
CA GLY A 115 -7.46 8.11 17.01
C GLY A 115 -6.49 7.69 15.91
N GLN A 116 -6.43 6.40 15.54
CA GLN A 116 -5.47 5.91 14.54
C GLN A 116 -6.00 5.96 13.11
N VAL A 117 -7.28 5.70 12.92
CA VAL A 117 -8.01 5.79 11.65
C VAL A 117 -9.36 6.43 11.88
N CYS A 118 -9.97 6.99 10.84
CA CYS A 118 -11.29 7.59 10.91
C CYS A 118 -12.03 7.49 9.57
N LEU A 119 -13.35 7.60 9.59
CA LEU A 119 -14.17 7.48 8.39
C LEU A 119 -13.83 8.49 7.29
N PRO A 120 -13.63 9.80 7.55
CA PRO A 120 -13.28 10.76 6.51
C PRO A 120 -12.03 10.36 5.72
N PHE A 121 -10.96 9.96 6.40
CA PHE A 121 -9.74 9.51 5.72
C PHE A 121 -9.93 8.16 5.02
N THR A 122 -10.71 7.25 5.59
CA THR A 122 -11.07 5.99 4.91
C THR A 122 -11.72 6.24 3.55
N VAL A 123 -12.61 7.23 3.45
CA VAL A 123 -13.22 7.64 2.17
C VAL A 123 -12.18 8.24 1.22
N ILE A 124 -11.31 9.12 1.72
CA ILE A 124 -10.21 9.72 0.93
C ILE A 124 -9.29 8.63 0.39
N TRP A 125 -8.96 7.62 1.18
CA TRP A 125 -8.13 6.48 0.75
C TRP A 125 -8.76 5.69 -0.41
N GLY A 126 -10.10 5.61 -0.44
CA GLY A 126 -10.83 5.04 -1.58
C GLY A 126 -10.59 5.84 -2.87
N LEU A 127 -10.61 7.17 -2.81
CA LEU A 127 -10.31 8.03 -3.96
C LEU A 127 -8.83 7.94 -4.36
N ILE A 128 -7.91 7.92 -3.40
CA ILE A 128 -6.46 7.79 -3.64
C ILE A 128 -6.11 6.42 -4.25
N THR A 129 -6.94 5.42 -4.07
CA THR A 129 -6.76 4.12 -4.73
C THR A 129 -6.76 4.24 -6.25
N ILE A 130 -7.47 5.21 -6.84
CA ILE A 130 -7.50 5.42 -8.30
C ILE A 130 -6.10 5.73 -8.86
N PRO A 131 -5.43 6.81 -8.44
CA PRO A 131 -4.05 7.07 -8.90
C PRO A 131 -3.07 5.97 -8.46
N ALA A 132 -3.26 5.33 -7.31
CA ALA A 132 -2.43 4.21 -6.90
C ALA A 132 -2.49 3.04 -7.90
N LEU A 133 -3.68 2.69 -8.41
CA LEU A 133 -3.85 1.68 -9.44
C LEU A 133 -3.17 2.07 -10.76
N MET A 134 -3.19 3.35 -11.11
CA MET A 134 -2.48 3.85 -12.31
C MET A 134 -0.96 3.70 -12.15
N ILE A 135 -0.41 4.07 -11.00
CA ILE A 135 1.01 3.91 -10.68
C ILE A 135 1.42 2.44 -10.75
N CYS A 136 0.63 1.53 -10.16
CA CYS A 136 0.87 0.10 -10.25
C CYS A 136 0.96 -0.39 -11.69
N LYS A 137 0.05 0.07 -12.57
CA LYS A 137 0.07 -0.28 -13.99
C LYS A 137 1.31 0.26 -14.71
N LEU A 138 1.65 1.53 -14.48
CA LEU A 138 2.82 2.17 -15.09
C LEU A 138 4.13 1.47 -14.72
N LEU A 139 4.27 1.03 -13.46
CA LEU A 139 5.46 0.33 -12.99
C LEU A 139 5.54 -1.12 -13.50
N LYS A 140 4.42 -1.71 -13.96
CA LYS A 140 4.38 -3.05 -14.57
C LYS A 140 4.71 -3.05 -16.07
N CYS A 141 4.48 -1.93 -16.76
CA CYS A 141 4.66 -1.84 -18.22
C CYS A 141 6.12 -1.75 -18.70
N LYS A 142 7.11 -2.07 -17.83
CA LYS A 142 8.54 -2.02 -18.22
C LYS A 142 9.23 -3.35 -17.99
#